data_84cf1707ce0a5a08bff812241b56f00d
#
_entry.id   84cf1707ce0a5a08bff812241b56f00d
#
_cell.length_a   1.000
_cell.length_b   1.000
_cell.length_c   1.000
_cell.angle_alpha   90.00
_cell.angle_beta   90.00
_cell.angle_gamma   90.00
#
_symmetry.space_group_name_H-M   'P 1'
#
loop_
_entity.id
_entity.type
_entity.pdbx_description
1 polymer ?
#
loop_
_entity_poly.entity_id
_entity_poly.type
_entity_poly.pdbx_seq_one_letter_code
_entity_poly.pdbx_strand_id
1 'polypeptide(L)'
;MAIKKYKPTTNGRRGMTGLAFDEITAVKPERSLVESLSKTGGRNNTGRITTRHIGGGHKRQYRLIDFKRNKDAIPAVFATIEYDPNRSANIALLNYADGEKRYILAPKGLSVGMTVVSGDATDIKVGNCCQMKNMPEGTFIHNVELKPGKGGQLARSAGVSAQILGIEEKYVTLRLASGEVRKVLGVCRATVGIVGNEDHSLVNLGKAGRTRWTGTRPTVRGSVMNPNDHPHGGGEGRTPIGRKSPMTPWGKKAMGVKTRKTKNASNKLIVRRRNGK
;
A
#
# COMPACT_ATOMS: atom_id res chain seq x y z
N MET A 1 -14.39 -13.42 6.68
CA MET A 1 -13.11 -13.15 7.29
C MET A 1 -13.27 -12.60 8.69
N ALA A 2 -12.50 -13.05 9.63
CA ALA A 2 -12.82 -12.73 11.00
C ALA A 2 -11.97 -11.55 11.51
N ILE A 3 -12.62 -10.43 11.77
CA ILE A 3 -12.06 -9.42 12.67
C ILE A 3 -12.27 -9.90 14.10
N LYS A 4 -11.18 -10.17 14.80
CA LYS A 4 -11.17 -10.52 16.23
C LYS A 4 -11.48 -9.29 17.06
N LYS A 5 -12.60 -9.32 17.80
CA LYS A 5 -12.92 -8.33 18.83
C LYS A 5 -12.32 -8.76 20.17
N TYR A 6 -11.75 -7.80 20.92
CA TYR A 6 -11.20 -8.08 22.24
C TYR A 6 -12.25 -7.80 23.33
N LYS A 7 -12.22 -8.56 24.43
CA LYS A 7 -13.09 -8.32 25.60
C LYS A 7 -12.77 -6.93 26.18
N PRO A 8 -13.78 -6.15 26.61
CA PRO A 8 -13.62 -4.78 27.09
C PRO A 8 -13.12 -4.72 28.56
N THR A 9 -11.97 -5.35 28.83
CA THR A 9 -11.39 -5.44 30.19
C THR A 9 -10.72 -4.13 30.63
N THR A 10 -10.37 -3.24 29.70
CA THR A 10 -9.79 -1.93 29.96
C THR A 10 -10.28 -0.92 28.92
N ASN A 11 -10.13 0.38 29.20
CA ASN A 11 -10.52 1.43 28.26
C ASN A 11 -9.84 1.27 26.89
N GLY A 12 -8.56 0.90 26.85
CA GLY A 12 -7.84 0.67 25.60
C GLY A 12 -8.30 -0.56 24.84
N ARG A 13 -8.88 -1.56 25.53
CA ARG A 13 -9.39 -2.80 24.89
C ARG A 13 -10.84 -2.70 24.45
N ARG A 14 -11.62 -1.79 25.00
CA ARG A 14 -13.07 -1.67 24.73
C ARG A 14 -13.41 -1.59 23.24
N GLY A 15 -12.71 -0.77 22.47
CA GLY A 15 -12.91 -0.63 21.02
C GLY A 15 -11.85 -1.30 20.18
N MET A 16 -10.97 -2.12 20.79
CA MET A 16 -9.85 -2.72 20.08
C MET A 16 -10.31 -3.91 19.23
N THR A 17 -9.82 -3.95 17.99
CA THR A 17 -9.97 -5.10 17.11
C THR A 17 -8.63 -5.54 16.53
N GLY A 18 -8.57 -6.69 15.93
CA GLY A 18 -7.39 -7.24 15.26
C GLY A 18 -7.82 -8.16 14.13
N LEU A 19 -6.88 -8.52 13.27
CA LEU A 19 -7.08 -9.57 12.27
C LEU A 19 -7.03 -10.94 12.98
N ALA A 20 -7.85 -11.88 12.55
CA ALA A 20 -7.85 -13.26 13.07
C ALA A 20 -6.70 -14.10 12.49
N PHE A 21 -6.19 -13.70 11.31
CA PHE A 21 -5.12 -14.41 10.58
C PHE A 21 -5.49 -15.81 10.09
N ASP A 22 -6.78 -16.06 9.83
CA ASP A 22 -7.30 -17.38 9.42
C ASP A 22 -6.71 -17.85 8.07
N GLU A 23 -6.33 -16.90 7.20
CA GLU A 23 -5.73 -17.18 5.89
C GLU A 23 -4.24 -17.53 5.96
N ILE A 24 -3.57 -17.27 7.08
CA ILE A 24 -2.13 -17.45 7.20
C ILE A 24 -1.80 -18.91 7.45
N THR A 25 -1.01 -19.49 6.56
CA THR A 25 -0.61 -20.89 6.63
C THR A 25 0.77 -21.10 7.24
N ALA A 26 1.64 -20.10 7.21
CA ALA A 26 2.98 -20.17 7.80
C ALA A 26 3.32 -18.93 8.61
N VAL A 27 3.92 -19.12 9.79
CA VAL A 27 4.29 -18.03 10.71
C VAL A 27 5.72 -17.55 10.47
N LYS A 28 6.62 -18.44 10.08
CA LYS A 28 8.05 -18.12 9.86
C LYS A 28 8.30 -17.81 8.38
N PRO A 29 8.98 -16.69 8.08
CA PRO A 29 9.34 -16.37 6.70
C PRO A 29 10.49 -17.26 6.19
N GLU A 30 10.58 -17.39 4.86
CA GLU A 30 11.72 -18.01 4.17
C GLU A 30 12.98 -17.16 4.41
N ARG A 31 14.01 -17.74 5.02
CA ARG A 31 15.21 -17.02 5.46
C ARG A 31 15.99 -16.39 4.32
N SER A 32 16.08 -17.06 3.18
CA SER A 32 16.79 -16.58 1.99
C SER A 32 16.17 -15.31 1.38
N LEU A 33 14.88 -15.05 1.66
CA LEU A 33 14.12 -13.92 1.15
C LEU A 33 13.91 -12.81 2.20
N VAL A 34 14.71 -12.78 3.26
CA VAL A 34 14.59 -11.80 4.33
C VAL A 34 15.86 -11.01 4.52
N GLU A 35 15.72 -9.69 4.59
CA GLU A 35 16.80 -8.75 4.84
C GLU A 35 16.57 -7.93 6.12
N SER A 36 17.66 -7.44 6.69
CA SER A 36 17.59 -6.52 7.82
C SER A 36 17.06 -5.16 7.36
N LEU A 37 16.14 -4.58 8.13
CA LEU A 37 15.58 -3.25 7.85
C LEU A 37 16.11 -2.24 8.87
N SER A 38 16.97 -1.32 8.43
CA SER A 38 17.40 -0.17 9.22
C SER A 38 16.29 0.89 9.28
N LYS A 39 16.14 1.52 10.45
CA LYS A 39 15.14 2.58 10.66
C LYS A 39 15.80 3.95 10.56
N THR A 40 15.34 4.77 9.61
CA THR A 40 15.86 6.13 9.42
C THR A 40 15.25 7.15 10.39
N GLY A 41 14.12 6.82 11.05
CA GLY A 41 13.42 7.74 11.95
C GLY A 41 12.96 9.03 11.26
N GLY A 42 12.63 8.99 9.98
CA GLY A 42 12.21 10.15 9.19
C GLY A 42 13.36 11.06 8.75
N ARG A 43 14.63 10.65 8.90
CA ARG A 43 15.81 11.39 8.44
C ARG A 43 16.13 11.06 6.99
N ASN A 44 16.64 12.05 6.28
CA ASN A 44 17.18 11.90 4.93
C ASN A 44 18.67 11.47 4.96
N ASN A 45 19.32 11.44 3.79
CA ASN A 45 20.74 11.11 3.66
C ASN A 45 21.68 12.10 4.36
N THR A 46 21.24 13.33 4.63
CA THR A 46 22.01 14.35 5.39
C THR A 46 21.71 14.33 6.90
N GLY A 47 20.91 13.37 7.39
CA GLY A 47 20.56 13.23 8.80
C GLY A 47 19.46 14.19 9.28
N ARG A 48 18.92 15.05 8.43
CA ARG A 48 17.86 16.01 8.78
C ARG A 48 16.48 15.34 8.74
N ILE A 49 15.61 15.72 9.68
CA ILE A 49 14.23 15.24 9.71
C ILE A 49 13.46 15.86 8.56
N THR A 50 13.11 15.07 7.54
CA THR A 50 12.27 15.46 6.41
C THR A 50 10.82 15.00 6.55
N THR A 51 10.61 13.93 7.33
CA THR A 51 9.27 13.43 7.66
C THR A 51 9.15 13.38 9.18
N ARG A 52 8.30 14.27 9.73
CA ARG A 52 8.08 14.35 11.19
C ARG A 52 7.23 13.19 11.69
N HIS A 53 7.30 12.94 13.01
CA HIS A 53 6.47 11.97 13.73
C HIS A 53 6.69 10.52 13.29
N ILE A 54 7.88 10.19 12.79
CA ILE A 54 8.29 8.82 12.48
C ILE A 54 9.44 8.42 13.40
N GLY A 55 9.40 7.20 13.92
CA GLY A 55 10.46 6.62 14.73
C GLY A 55 9.95 5.65 15.79
N GLY A 56 10.85 4.92 16.39
CA GLY A 56 10.52 3.81 17.30
C GLY A 56 9.85 2.65 16.55
N GLY A 57 8.84 2.09 17.17
CA GLY A 57 8.11 0.94 16.62
C GLY A 57 8.86 -0.39 16.81
N HIS A 58 8.16 -1.48 16.55
CA HIS A 58 8.68 -2.84 16.67
C HIS A 58 9.80 -3.09 15.65
N LYS A 59 10.84 -3.88 16.00
CA LYS A 59 11.87 -4.33 15.06
C LYS A 59 11.23 -5.18 13.97
N ARG A 60 11.58 -4.90 12.72
CA ARG A 60 11.02 -5.59 11.54
C ARG A 60 12.15 -6.08 10.66
N GLN A 61 11.88 -7.14 9.92
CA GLN A 61 12.69 -7.62 8.81
C GLN A 61 11.93 -7.32 7.51
N TYR A 62 12.65 -6.98 6.46
CA TYR A 62 12.08 -6.77 5.13
C TYR A 62 11.97 -8.10 4.40
N ARG A 63 10.87 -8.34 3.70
CA ARG A 63 10.69 -9.49 2.80
C ARG A 63 10.92 -9.01 1.37
N LEU A 64 11.78 -9.71 0.65
CA LEU A 64 12.04 -9.46 -0.76
C LEU A 64 10.83 -9.90 -1.59
N ILE A 65 10.07 -8.92 -2.08
CA ILE A 65 8.86 -9.20 -2.88
C ILE A 65 9.19 -9.00 -4.34
N ASP A 66 8.81 -9.97 -5.17
CA ASP A 66 8.90 -9.89 -6.62
C ASP A 66 7.77 -9.02 -7.18
N PHE A 67 8.03 -7.71 -7.26
CA PHE A 67 7.13 -6.78 -7.92
C PHE A 67 7.28 -6.78 -9.44
N LYS A 68 8.35 -7.36 -9.99
CA LYS A 68 8.62 -7.37 -11.43
C LYS A 68 7.93 -8.50 -12.15
N ARG A 69 7.81 -9.66 -11.47
CA ARG A 69 7.22 -10.87 -12.07
C ARG A 69 7.85 -11.22 -13.41
N ASN A 70 9.19 -11.12 -13.48
CA ASN A 70 9.98 -11.26 -14.70
C ASN A 70 10.42 -12.69 -14.99
N LYS A 71 9.85 -13.69 -14.33
CA LYS A 71 10.14 -15.10 -14.57
C LYS A 71 9.06 -15.67 -15.48
N ASP A 72 9.30 -15.53 -16.80
CA ASP A 72 8.31 -15.82 -17.82
C ASP A 72 8.23 -17.31 -18.13
N ALA A 73 7.03 -17.80 -18.45
CA ALA A 73 6.68 -19.15 -18.89
C ALA A 73 7.04 -20.28 -17.90
N ILE A 74 7.62 -19.97 -16.72
CA ILE A 74 7.93 -20.98 -15.71
C ILE A 74 6.78 -21.00 -14.70
N PRO A 75 6.08 -22.14 -14.55
CA PRO A 75 5.01 -22.27 -13.57
C PRO A 75 5.58 -22.26 -12.15
N ALA A 76 4.83 -21.61 -11.25
CA ALA A 76 5.13 -21.61 -9.83
C ALA A 76 3.93 -22.08 -9.04
N VAL A 77 4.16 -22.93 -8.04
CA VAL A 77 3.14 -23.40 -7.12
C VAL A 77 3.06 -22.49 -5.90
N PHE A 78 1.86 -22.14 -5.52
CA PHE A 78 1.56 -21.35 -4.34
C PHE A 78 1.75 -22.20 -3.08
N ALA A 79 2.84 -21.93 -2.32
CA ALA A 79 3.24 -22.78 -1.19
C ALA A 79 2.62 -22.35 0.13
N THR A 80 2.78 -21.07 0.52
CA THR A 80 2.28 -20.54 1.80
C THR A 80 1.76 -19.12 1.69
N ILE A 81 0.82 -18.77 2.59
CA ILE A 81 0.40 -17.39 2.85
C ILE A 81 1.03 -16.95 4.17
N GLU A 82 1.68 -15.79 4.16
CA GLU A 82 2.41 -15.27 5.30
C GLU A 82 2.05 -13.82 5.63
N TYR A 83 2.20 -13.47 6.91
CA TYR A 83 2.06 -12.10 7.39
C TYR A 83 3.34 -11.30 7.12
N ASP A 84 3.22 -10.11 6.52
CA ASP A 84 4.33 -9.15 6.39
C ASP A 84 4.06 -7.90 7.25
N PRO A 85 4.89 -7.59 8.26
CA PRO A 85 4.72 -6.40 9.10
C PRO A 85 5.01 -5.08 8.37
N ASN A 86 5.54 -5.12 7.14
CA ASN A 86 5.94 -3.93 6.38
C ASN A 86 4.84 -3.43 5.44
N ARG A 87 3.76 -4.21 5.26
CA ARG A 87 2.63 -3.88 4.39
C ARG A 87 1.30 -4.31 4.97
N SER A 88 0.22 -3.77 4.44
CA SER A 88 -1.14 -4.16 4.84
C SER A 88 -1.57 -5.49 4.22
N ALA A 89 -1.08 -5.82 3.02
CA ALA A 89 -1.38 -7.07 2.33
C ALA A 89 -0.60 -8.25 2.91
N ASN A 90 -1.20 -9.45 2.92
CA ASN A 90 -0.48 -10.69 3.11
C ASN A 90 0.41 -10.97 1.90
N ILE A 91 1.45 -11.77 2.08
CA ILE A 91 2.35 -12.21 1.03
C ILE A 91 2.23 -13.70 0.82
N ALA A 92 2.62 -14.15 -0.35
CA ALA A 92 2.55 -15.53 -0.75
C ALA A 92 3.92 -16.02 -1.21
N LEU A 93 4.36 -17.14 -0.71
CA LEU A 93 5.56 -17.82 -1.18
C LEU A 93 5.20 -18.66 -2.40
N LEU A 94 5.96 -18.45 -3.47
CA LEU A 94 5.91 -19.25 -4.70
C LEU A 94 7.13 -20.14 -4.78
N ASN A 95 6.91 -21.43 -5.07
CA ASN A 95 7.95 -22.36 -5.46
C ASN A 95 7.87 -22.56 -6.98
N TYR A 96 8.88 -22.10 -7.70
CA TYR A 96 8.99 -22.26 -9.14
C TYR A 96 9.47 -23.69 -9.49
N ALA A 97 9.12 -24.16 -10.68
CA ALA A 97 9.51 -25.48 -11.17
C ALA A 97 11.04 -25.69 -11.28
N ASP A 98 11.80 -24.61 -11.40
CA ASP A 98 13.27 -24.62 -11.42
C ASP A 98 13.92 -24.54 -10.02
N GLY A 99 13.12 -24.62 -8.93
CA GLY A 99 13.58 -24.60 -7.54
C GLY A 99 13.75 -23.21 -6.92
N GLU A 100 13.63 -22.11 -7.69
CA GLU A 100 13.68 -20.78 -7.12
C GLU A 100 12.42 -20.46 -6.30
N LYS A 101 12.60 -19.76 -5.21
CA LYS A 101 11.48 -19.26 -4.37
C LYS A 101 11.37 -17.76 -4.49
N ARG A 102 10.14 -17.23 -4.57
CA ARG A 102 9.88 -15.79 -4.54
C ARG A 102 8.63 -15.47 -3.75
N TYR A 103 8.62 -14.31 -3.10
CA TYR A 103 7.39 -13.76 -2.53
C TYR A 103 6.64 -12.89 -3.54
N ILE A 104 5.33 -13.01 -3.54
CA ILE A 104 4.42 -12.07 -4.23
C ILE A 104 3.38 -11.52 -3.25
N LEU A 105 2.61 -10.51 -3.68
CA LEU A 105 1.42 -10.10 -2.94
C LEU A 105 0.37 -11.21 -3.06
N ALA A 106 -0.24 -11.61 -1.95
CA ALA A 106 -1.30 -12.63 -1.96
C ALA A 106 -2.60 -12.04 -2.52
N PRO A 107 -3.09 -12.47 -3.68
CA PRO A 107 -4.39 -12.06 -4.18
C PRO A 107 -5.52 -12.77 -3.44
N LYS A 108 -6.68 -12.13 -3.41
CA LYS A 108 -7.92 -12.70 -2.86
C LYS A 108 -8.33 -13.94 -3.67
N GLY A 109 -8.69 -15.00 -2.97
CA GLY A 109 -9.18 -16.25 -3.59
C GLY A 109 -8.08 -17.19 -4.09
N LEU A 110 -6.80 -16.88 -3.84
CA LEU A 110 -5.72 -17.80 -4.12
C LEU A 110 -5.51 -18.72 -2.91
N SER A 111 -5.42 -20.01 -3.15
CA SER A 111 -5.19 -21.05 -2.12
C SER A 111 -3.90 -21.83 -2.38
N VAL A 112 -3.38 -22.43 -1.31
CA VAL A 112 -2.18 -23.27 -1.38
C VAL A 112 -2.40 -24.41 -2.40
N GLY A 113 -1.38 -24.69 -3.21
CA GLY A 113 -1.40 -25.69 -4.28
C GLY A 113 -1.79 -25.15 -5.67
N MET A 114 -2.36 -23.95 -5.76
CA MET A 114 -2.66 -23.36 -7.06
C MET A 114 -1.38 -23.00 -7.82
N THR A 115 -1.42 -23.13 -9.14
CA THR A 115 -0.31 -22.75 -10.03
C THR A 115 -0.53 -21.35 -10.59
N VAL A 116 0.53 -20.56 -10.60
CA VAL A 116 0.56 -19.22 -11.22
C VAL A 116 1.69 -19.12 -12.23
N VAL A 117 1.45 -18.37 -13.28
CA VAL A 117 2.41 -18.16 -14.38
C VAL A 117 2.55 -16.67 -14.65
N SER A 118 3.72 -16.27 -15.09
CA SER A 118 4.01 -14.92 -15.59
C SER A 118 4.47 -15.00 -17.04
N GLY A 119 4.16 -14.01 -17.84
CA GLY A 119 4.56 -13.97 -19.26
C GLY A 119 3.97 -12.76 -19.97
N ASP A 120 4.21 -12.64 -21.26
CA ASP A 120 3.63 -11.55 -22.06
C ASP A 120 2.12 -11.78 -22.30
N ALA A 121 1.74 -13.03 -22.54
CA ALA A 121 0.35 -13.49 -22.61
C ALA A 121 0.20 -14.75 -21.74
N THR A 122 -0.76 -14.72 -20.82
CA THR A 122 -1.08 -15.85 -19.93
C THR A 122 -2.60 -15.94 -19.78
N ASP A 123 -3.09 -17.09 -19.34
CA ASP A 123 -4.50 -17.24 -18.96
C ASP A 123 -4.89 -16.18 -17.94
N ILE A 124 -6.12 -15.65 -18.05
CA ILE A 124 -6.66 -14.65 -17.14
C ILE A 124 -7.18 -15.34 -15.87
N LYS A 125 -6.26 -15.91 -15.11
CA LYS A 125 -6.51 -16.55 -13.80
C LYS A 125 -5.93 -15.69 -12.69
N VAL A 126 -6.57 -15.73 -11.51
CA VAL A 126 -6.10 -14.96 -10.33
C VAL A 126 -4.66 -15.35 -9.98
N GLY A 127 -3.80 -14.35 -9.82
CA GLY A 127 -2.37 -14.53 -9.52
C GLY A 127 -1.45 -14.56 -10.74
N ASN A 128 -1.97 -14.81 -11.94
CA ASN A 128 -1.18 -14.73 -13.17
C ASN A 128 -0.80 -13.29 -13.50
N CYS A 129 0.35 -13.11 -14.11
CA CYS A 129 0.89 -11.80 -14.48
C CYS A 129 1.17 -11.73 -15.97
N CYS A 130 0.59 -10.74 -16.66
CA CYS A 130 0.86 -10.51 -18.07
C CYS A 130 0.83 -9.02 -18.44
N GLN A 131 1.13 -8.73 -19.72
CA GLN A 131 0.99 -7.38 -20.26
C GLN A 131 -0.48 -6.97 -20.29
N MET A 132 -0.79 -5.74 -19.86
CA MET A 132 -2.17 -5.26 -19.74
C MET A 132 -2.92 -5.21 -21.07
N LYS A 133 -2.23 -5.03 -22.20
CA LYS A 133 -2.85 -5.05 -23.52
C LYS A 133 -3.49 -6.41 -23.89
N ASN A 134 -3.02 -7.49 -23.26
CA ASN A 134 -3.48 -8.86 -23.50
C ASN A 134 -4.55 -9.31 -22.49
N MET A 135 -5.02 -8.42 -21.61
CA MET A 135 -6.08 -8.68 -20.65
C MET A 135 -7.41 -8.13 -21.17
N PRO A 136 -8.56 -8.81 -20.98
CA PRO A 136 -9.86 -8.28 -21.40
C PRO A 136 -10.25 -7.04 -20.57
N GLU A 137 -11.07 -6.20 -21.18
CA GLU A 137 -11.71 -5.06 -20.49
C GLU A 137 -12.58 -5.55 -19.33
N GLY A 138 -12.73 -4.72 -18.30
CA GLY A 138 -13.47 -5.09 -17.10
C GLY A 138 -12.65 -5.88 -16.06
N THR A 139 -11.49 -6.44 -16.44
CA THR A 139 -10.64 -7.24 -15.53
C THR A 139 -10.14 -6.40 -14.35
N PHE A 140 -10.24 -6.97 -13.14
CA PHE A 140 -9.58 -6.42 -11.95
C PHE A 140 -8.15 -6.90 -11.87
N ILE A 141 -7.23 -5.95 -11.67
CA ILE A 141 -5.80 -6.17 -11.63
C ILE A 141 -5.16 -5.50 -10.42
N HIS A 142 -4.03 -5.99 -9.99
CA HIS A 142 -3.19 -5.38 -8.95
C HIS A 142 -1.71 -5.44 -9.33
N ASN A 143 -0.83 -4.89 -8.49
CA ASN A 143 0.61 -4.85 -8.74
C ASN A 143 0.96 -4.27 -10.12
N VAL A 144 0.32 -3.14 -10.48
CA VAL A 144 0.38 -2.56 -11.81
C VAL A 144 1.66 -1.75 -12.00
N GLU A 145 2.37 -1.99 -13.08
CA GLU A 145 3.52 -1.20 -13.50
C GLU A 145 3.10 0.17 -14.08
N LEU A 146 3.97 1.16 -13.91
CA LEU A 146 3.86 2.48 -14.58
C LEU A 146 4.86 2.65 -15.72
N LYS A 147 5.95 1.91 -15.68
CA LYS A 147 6.98 1.85 -16.71
C LYS A 147 7.36 0.39 -16.91
N PRO A 148 7.50 -0.09 -18.16
CA PRO A 148 7.85 -1.49 -18.43
C PRO A 148 9.13 -1.92 -17.70
N GLY A 149 9.11 -3.09 -17.08
CA GLY A 149 10.25 -3.70 -16.39
C GLY A 149 10.66 -3.04 -15.05
N LYS A 150 9.99 -1.97 -14.63
CA LYS A 150 10.28 -1.32 -13.35
C LYS A 150 9.72 -2.09 -12.15
N GLY A 151 8.71 -2.92 -12.36
CA GLY A 151 7.94 -3.59 -11.32
C GLY A 151 6.70 -2.81 -10.91
N GLY A 152 5.75 -3.50 -10.31
CA GLY A 152 4.46 -2.94 -9.92
C GLY A 152 4.57 -1.81 -8.91
N GLN A 153 3.84 -0.74 -9.14
CA GLN A 153 3.83 0.48 -8.31
C GLN A 153 2.44 0.85 -7.82
N LEU A 154 1.38 0.51 -8.56
CA LEU A 154 -0.01 0.80 -8.21
C LEU A 154 -0.73 -0.44 -7.69
N ALA A 155 -1.80 -0.24 -6.93
CA ALA A 155 -2.68 -1.29 -6.42
C ALA A 155 -1.93 -2.42 -5.68
N ARG A 156 -1.19 -2.08 -4.61
CA ARG A 156 -0.39 -3.03 -3.82
C ARG A 156 -0.85 -3.19 -2.36
N SER A 157 -1.75 -2.34 -1.90
CA SER A 157 -2.27 -2.39 -0.54
C SER A 157 -3.41 -3.40 -0.42
N ALA A 158 -3.67 -3.87 0.81
CA ALA A 158 -4.77 -4.79 1.12
C ALA A 158 -6.12 -4.33 0.56
N GLY A 159 -6.87 -5.22 -0.05
CA GLY A 159 -8.19 -4.96 -0.62
C GLY A 159 -8.22 -4.05 -1.85
N VAL A 160 -7.06 -3.63 -2.37
CA VAL A 160 -7.00 -2.68 -3.49
C VAL A 160 -6.87 -3.41 -4.82
N SER A 161 -7.55 -2.88 -5.83
CA SER A 161 -7.41 -3.27 -7.24
C SER A 161 -7.48 -2.04 -8.14
N ALA A 162 -7.12 -2.20 -9.39
CA ALA A 162 -7.44 -1.32 -10.49
C ALA A 162 -8.29 -2.09 -11.50
N GLN A 163 -9.18 -1.42 -12.22
CA GLN A 163 -10.02 -2.03 -13.25
C GLN A 163 -9.58 -1.52 -14.62
N ILE A 164 -9.46 -2.41 -15.58
CA ILE A 164 -9.26 -2.07 -16.99
C ILE A 164 -10.59 -1.57 -17.55
N LEU A 165 -10.63 -0.34 -18.05
CA LEU A 165 -11.82 0.26 -18.64
C LEU A 165 -11.81 0.23 -20.17
N GLY A 166 -10.65 0.26 -20.79
CA GLY A 166 -10.51 0.26 -22.23
C GLY A 166 -9.05 0.05 -22.64
N ILE A 167 -8.87 -0.55 -23.81
CA ILE A 167 -7.57 -0.86 -24.39
C ILE A 167 -7.45 -0.11 -25.71
N GLU A 168 -6.45 0.77 -25.78
CA GLU A 168 -6.05 1.46 -27.00
C GLU A 168 -4.75 0.82 -27.52
N GLU A 169 -4.37 1.08 -28.75
CA GLU A 169 -3.17 0.52 -29.38
C GLU A 169 -1.91 0.61 -28.47
N LYS A 170 -1.65 1.78 -27.91
CA LYS A 170 -0.47 2.05 -27.06
C LYS A 170 -0.76 2.09 -25.57
N TYR A 171 -1.97 2.44 -25.19
CA TYR A 171 -2.33 2.71 -23.79
C TYR A 171 -3.52 1.87 -23.36
N VAL A 172 -3.50 1.52 -22.08
CA VAL A 172 -4.64 0.93 -21.38
C VAL A 172 -5.17 1.96 -20.38
N THR A 173 -6.47 2.18 -20.40
CA THR A 173 -7.16 3.08 -19.49
C THR A 173 -7.58 2.33 -18.23
N LEU A 174 -7.08 2.78 -17.08
CA LEU A 174 -7.31 2.15 -15.79
C LEU A 174 -8.12 3.06 -14.86
N ARG A 175 -9.09 2.48 -14.17
CA ARG A 175 -9.77 3.07 -13.02
C ARG A 175 -9.08 2.58 -11.74
N LEU A 176 -8.49 3.49 -10.98
CA LEU A 176 -7.83 3.19 -9.71
C LEU A 176 -8.84 3.17 -8.56
N ALA A 177 -8.48 2.54 -7.43
CA ALA A 177 -9.29 2.52 -6.21
C ALA A 177 -9.64 3.92 -5.66
N SER A 178 -8.84 4.94 -5.99
CA SER A 178 -9.13 6.34 -5.64
C SER A 178 -10.24 6.98 -6.48
N GLY A 179 -10.71 6.30 -7.55
CA GLY A 179 -11.62 6.84 -8.57
C GLY A 179 -10.93 7.62 -9.69
N GLU A 180 -9.59 7.80 -9.63
CA GLU A 180 -8.83 8.39 -10.74
C GLU A 180 -8.85 7.44 -11.93
N VAL A 181 -9.13 7.99 -13.12
CA VAL A 181 -9.01 7.29 -14.40
C VAL A 181 -7.77 7.80 -15.11
N ARG A 182 -6.86 6.89 -15.46
CA ARG A 182 -5.60 7.24 -16.08
C ARG A 182 -5.15 6.23 -17.12
N LYS A 183 -4.34 6.70 -18.07
CA LYS A 183 -3.70 5.88 -19.10
C LYS A 183 -2.36 5.35 -18.60
N VAL A 184 -2.06 4.10 -18.91
CA VAL A 184 -0.79 3.43 -18.68
C VAL A 184 -0.40 2.70 -19.95
N LEU A 185 0.90 2.55 -20.23
CA LEU A 185 1.35 1.83 -21.44
C LEU A 185 0.85 0.39 -21.42
N GLY A 186 0.30 -0.10 -22.52
CA GLY A 186 -0.26 -1.45 -22.64
C GLY A 186 0.77 -2.57 -22.44
N VAL A 187 2.05 -2.31 -22.72
CA VAL A 187 3.16 -3.25 -22.49
C VAL A 187 3.56 -3.37 -21.00
N CYS A 188 3.08 -2.48 -20.13
CA CYS A 188 3.27 -2.62 -18.68
C CYS A 188 2.55 -3.86 -18.18
N ARG A 189 3.17 -4.57 -17.23
CA ARG A 189 2.61 -5.78 -16.62
C ARG A 189 1.73 -5.46 -15.43
N ALA A 190 0.79 -6.34 -15.18
CA ALA A 190 -0.05 -6.34 -14.00
C ALA A 190 -0.41 -7.78 -13.61
N THR A 191 -0.80 -7.99 -12.36
CA THR A 191 -1.27 -9.28 -11.87
C THR A 191 -2.79 -9.29 -11.81
N VAL A 192 -3.42 -10.35 -12.30
CA VAL A 192 -4.87 -10.52 -12.32
C VAL A 192 -5.40 -10.73 -10.89
N GLY A 193 -6.53 -10.09 -10.58
CA GLY A 193 -7.23 -10.21 -9.30
C GLY A 193 -7.08 -9.01 -8.37
N ILE A 194 -7.64 -9.11 -7.18
CA ILE A 194 -7.67 -8.10 -6.12
C ILE A 194 -6.67 -8.52 -5.03
N VAL A 195 -5.99 -7.59 -4.39
CA VAL A 195 -5.11 -7.91 -3.25
C VAL A 195 -5.95 -8.41 -2.07
N GLY A 196 -5.52 -9.49 -1.42
CA GLY A 196 -6.18 -10.08 -0.24
C GLY A 196 -6.13 -9.18 1.00
N ASN A 197 -6.60 -9.72 2.15
CA ASN A 197 -6.64 -9.05 3.46
C ASN A 197 -7.44 -7.73 3.46
N GLU A 198 -8.58 -7.69 2.79
CA GLU A 198 -9.41 -6.49 2.61
C GLU A 198 -9.90 -5.87 3.93
N ASP A 199 -10.11 -6.69 4.97
CA ASP A 199 -10.55 -6.23 6.30
C ASP A 199 -9.46 -5.49 7.11
N HIS A 200 -8.24 -5.40 6.61
CA HIS A 200 -7.16 -4.67 7.29
C HIS A 200 -7.55 -3.22 7.62
N SER A 201 -8.34 -2.56 6.78
CA SER A 201 -8.80 -1.18 6.99
C SER A 201 -9.80 -1.04 8.14
N LEU A 202 -10.47 -2.14 8.53
CA LEU A 202 -11.48 -2.17 9.59
C LEU A 202 -10.88 -2.38 10.99
N VAL A 203 -9.56 -2.61 11.07
CA VAL A 203 -8.86 -2.84 12.34
C VAL A 203 -8.77 -1.54 13.15
N ASN A 204 -9.29 -1.56 14.38
CA ASN A 204 -9.15 -0.48 15.32
C ASN A 204 -8.01 -0.77 16.31
N LEU A 205 -7.01 0.11 16.34
CA LEU A 205 -5.85 -0.04 17.22
C LEU A 205 -6.20 0.08 18.72
N GLY A 206 -7.24 0.87 19.06
CA GLY A 206 -7.81 0.98 20.39
C GLY A 206 -6.98 1.78 21.41
N LYS A 207 -5.66 1.84 21.30
CA LYS A 207 -4.80 2.58 22.22
C LYS A 207 -3.58 3.22 21.52
N ALA A 208 -3.11 4.33 22.09
CA ALA A 208 -1.94 5.06 21.59
C ALA A 208 -0.66 4.19 21.54
N GLY A 209 -0.47 3.25 22.48
CA GLY A 209 0.66 2.35 22.48
C GLY A 209 0.74 1.47 21.23
N ARG A 210 -0.38 0.98 20.70
CA ARG A 210 -0.38 0.22 19.43
C ARG A 210 0.04 1.09 18.26
N THR A 211 -0.38 2.36 18.22
CA THR A 211 0.09 3.31 17.20
C THR A 211 1.60 3.56 17.34
N ARG A 212 2.12 3.64 18.58
CA ARG A 212 3.57 3.73 18.82
C ARG A 212 4.32 2.50 18.28
N TRP A 213 3.77 1.31 18.41
CA TRP A 213 4.40 0.08 17.88
C TRP A 213 4.49 0.06 16.36
N THR A 214 3.60 0.77 15.66
CA THR A 214 3.69 0.91 14.20
C THR A 214 4.79 1.88 13.75
N GLY A 215 5.42 2.62 14.68
CA GLY A 215 6.48 3.59 14.38
C GLY A 215 5.99 5.03 14.25
N THR A 216 4.73 5.29 14.58
CA THR A 216 4.17 6.65 14.58
C THR A 216 4.41 7.30 15.94
N ARG A 217 5.10 8.44 15.95
CA ARG A 217 5.33 9.25 17.16
C ARG A 217 4.14 10.18 17.41
N PRO A 218 3.94 10.63 18.67
CA PRO A 218 2.89 11.61 19.00
C PRO A 218 3.04 12.90 18.20
N THR A 219 1.90 13.50 17.85
CA THR A 219 1.82 14.80 17.18
C THR A 219 1.21 15.82 18.11
N VAL A 220 1.88 16.97 18.29
CA VAL A 220 1.38 18.10 19.08
C VAL A 220 0.62 19.04 18.13
N ARG A 221 -0.55 19.49 18.56
CA ARG A 221 -1.36 20.48 17.83
C ARG A 221 -0.68 21.84 17.83
N GLY A 222 -0.74 22.59 16.73
CA GLY A 222 -0.21 23.95 16.68
C GLY A 222 -0.84 24.91 17.67
N SER A 223 -2.11 24.72 18.06
CA SER A 223 -2.84 25.57 19.02
C SER A 223 -2.36 25.48 20.47
N VAL A 224 -1.51 24.49 20.79
CA VAL A 224 -0.91 24.33 22.13
C VAL A 224 0.58 24.68 22.16
N MET A 225 1.06 25.25 21.07
CA MET A 225 2.44 25.75 20.93
C MET A 225 2.48 27.27 21.22
N ASN A 226 3.70 27.79 21.33
CA ASN A 226 3.91 29.24 21.45
C ASN A 226 3.73 29.93 20.09
N PRO A 227 3.48 31.27 20.07
CA PRO A 227 3.29 32.02 18.82
C PRO A 227 4.47 31.97 17.86
N ASN A 228 5.69 31.82 18.38
CA ASN A 228 6.92 31.68 17.58
C ASN A 228 7.05 30.28 16.92
N ASP A 229 6.42 29.23 17.48
CA ASP A 229 6.55 27.87 16.99
C ASP A 229 5.50 27.50 15.94
N HIS A 230 4.32 28.11 16.01
CA HIS A 230 3.22 27.81 15.09
C HIS A 230 2.29 29.02 14.90
N PRO A 231 1.77 29.26 13.67
CA PRO A 231 0.80 30.33 13.40
C PRO A 231 -0.51 30.25 14.22
N HIS A 232 -0.82 29.10 14.81
CA HIS A 232 -1.98 28.90 15.69
C HIS A 232 -1.59 28.97 17.17
N GLY A 233 -0.34 29.27 17.49
CA GLY A 233 0.15 29.31 18.87
C GLY A 233 -0.29 30.55 19.63
N GLY A 234 -0.21 30.45 20.96
CA GLY A 234 -0.58 31.52 21.90
C GLY A 234 -2.02 31.45 22.39
N GLY A 235 -2.31 32.32 23.37
CA GLY A 235 -3.60 32.43 24.02
C GLY A 235 -3.72 31.61 25.32
N GLU A 236 -4.84 31.83 26.03
CA GLU A 236 -5.16 31.18 27.31
C GLU A 236 -6.05 29.95 27.09
N GLY A 237 -5.77 28.85 27.81
CA GLY A 237 -6.58 27.66 27.84
C GLY A 237 -6.78 26.99 26.48
N ARG A 238 -7.99 26.62 26.12
CA ARG A 238 -8.33 25.99 24.84
C ARG A 238 -8.60 27.04 23.77
N THR A 239 -7.57 27.52 23.11
CA THR A 239 -7.69 28.56 22.07
C THR A 239 -8.13 28.01 20.72
N PRO A 240 -8.94 28.80 19.96
CA PRO A 240 -9.29 28.49 18.57
C PRO A 240 -8.11 28.77 17.63
N ILE A 241 -8.26 28.41 16.35
CA ILE A 241 -7.26 28.66 15.31
C ILE A 241 -7.05 30.15 15.05
N GLY A 242 -8.10 30.99 15.26
CA GLY A 242 -8.05 32.45 15.11
C GLY A 242 -7.75 32.98 13.70
N ARG A 243 -7.91 32.15 12.65
CA ARG A 243 -7.63 32.49 11.26
C ARG A 243 -8.72 31.99 10.32
N LYS A 244 -8.85 32.61 9.14
CA LYS A 244 -9.84 32.22 8.10
C LYS A 244 -9.71 30.76 7.66
N SER A 245 -8.53 30.16 7.77
CA SER A 245 -8.29 28.74 7.45
C SER A 245 -7.13 28.18 8.29
N PRO A 246 -7.11 26.87 8.58
CA PRO A 246 -5.96 26.24 9.21
C PRO A 246 -4.67 26.49 8.42
N MET A 247 -3.58 26.70 9.15
CA MET A 247 -2.24 26.95 8.59
C MET A 247 -1.30 25.81 8.94
N THR A 248 -0.29 25.61 8.09
CA THR A 248 0.86 24.76 8.38
C THR A 248 1.85 25.50 9.30
N PRO A 249 2.81 24.82 9.95
CA PRO A 249 3.87 25.50 10.74
C PRO A 249 4.64 26.54 9.94
N TRP A 250 4.66 26.45 8.62
CA TRP A 250 5.34 27.40 7.71
C TRP A 250 4.43 28.51 7.18
N GLY A 251 3.25 28.70 7.78
CA GLY A 251 2.33 29.78 7.41
C GLY A 251 1.55 29.59 6.12
N LYS A 252 1.59 28.41 5.50
CA LYS A 252 0.77 28.10 4.31
C LYS A 252 -0.57 27.52 4.72
N LYS A 253 -1.62 27.76 3.92
CA LYS A 253 -2.94 27.13 4.13
C LYS A 253 -2.79 25.61 4.15
N ALA A 254 -3.37 24.95 5.17
CA ALA A 254 -3.28 23.49 5.33
C ALA A 254 -4.37 22.74 4.55
N MET A 255 -5.51 23.38 4.26
CA MET A 255 -6.67 22.76 3.61
C MET A 255 -7.06 23.50 2.34
N GLY A 256 -7.64 22.78 1.38
CA GLY A 256 -8.18 23.34 0.14
C GLY A 256 -7.15 23.79 -0.90
N VAL A 257 -5.87 23.57 -0.67
CA VAL A 257 -4.79 23.96 -1.60
C VAL A 257 -4.44 22.80 -2.54
N LYS A 258 -4.46 23.09 -3.85
CA LYS A 258 -3.98 22.15 -4.87
C LYS A 258 -2.45 22.17 -4.89
N THR A 259 -1.81 21.11 -4.36
CA THR A 259 -0.34 21.02 -4.26
C THR A 259 0.32 20.38 -5.48
N ARG A 260 -0.45 19.68 -6.33
CA ARG A 260 0.07 19.09 -7.57
C ARG A 260 0.48 20.17 -8.55
N LYS A 261 1.73 20.13 -9.02
CA LYS A 261 2.25 21.07 -10.01
C LYS A 261 1.51 20.92 -11.34
N THR A 262 1.08 22.04 -11.96
CA THR A 262 0.38 22.05 -13.25
C THR A 262 1.25 21.51 -14.39
N LYS A 263 2.56 21.76 -14.35
CA LYS A 263 3.55 21.28 -15.33
C LYS A 263 3.98 19.81 -15.14
N ASN A 264 3.34 19.05 -14.26
CA ASN A 264 3.71 17.64 -14.06
C ASN A 264 3.42 16.83 -15.34
N ALA A 265 4.45 16.19 -15.90
CA ALA A 265 4.35 15.41 -17.15
C ALA A 265 3.25 14.33 -17.12
N SER A 266 3.02 13.71 -15.94
CA SER A 266 1.97 12.71 -15.77
C SER A 266 0.54 13.26 -15.84
N ASN A 267 0.33 14.58 -15.94
CA ASN A 267 -1.02 15.15 -16.12
C ASN A 267 -1.62 14.75 -17.48
N LYS A 268 -0.80 14.56 -18.51
CA LYS A 268 -1.23 14.11 -19.84
C LYS A 268 -1.88 12.70 -19.84
N LEU A 269 -1.53 11.90 -18.83
CA LEU A 269 -2.00 10.51 -18.69
C LEU A 269 -3.23 10.40 -17.78
N ILE A 270 -3.71 11.48 -17.18
CA ILE A 270 -4.90 11.48 -16.32
C ILE A 270 -6.11 11.91 -17.16
N VAL A 271 -7.05 10.99 -17.37
CA VAL A 271 -8.29 11.24 -18.10
C VAL A 271 -9.31 11.92 -17.17
N ARG A 272 -9.50 11.37 -15.98
CA ARG A 272 -10.40 11.92 -14.96
C ARG A 272 -9.77 11.85 -13.58
N ARG A 273 -9.79 12.96 -12.85
CA ARG A 273 -9.30 13.00 -11.47
C ARG A 273 -10.31 12.37 -10.51
N ARG A 274 -9.86 11.97 -9.31
CA ARG A 274 -10.70 11.33 -8.28
C ARG A 274 -11.95 12.15 -7.89
N ASN A 275 -11.91 13.46 -8.03
CA ASN A 275 -13.03 14.36 -7.66
C ASN A 275 -13.90 14.75 -8.86
N GLY A 276 -13.86 14.01 -9.97
CA GLY A 276 -14.74 14.22 -11.14
C GLY A 276 -14.44 15.47 -11.97
N LYS A 277 -13.34 16.18 -11.72
CA LYS A 277 -12.90 17.35 -12.48
C LYS A 277 -11.59 17.09 -13.20
#